data_a0f85b29ca1b750bc497d759e8ccb602
#
_entry.id   a0f85b29ca1b750bc497d759e8ccb602
#
_cell.length_a   1.000
_cell.length_b   1.000
_cell.length_c   1.000
_cell.angle_alpha   90.00
_cell.angle_beta   90.00
_cell.angle_gamma   90.00
#
_symmetry.space_group_name_H-M   'P 1'
#
loop_
_entity.id
_entity.type
_entity.pdbx_description
1 polymer ?
#
loop_
_entity_poly.entity_id
_entity_poly.type
_entity_poly.pdbx_seq_one_letter_code
_entity_poly.pdbx_strand_id
1 'polypeptide(L)'
;MPEPETLPTTVLTGFLGSGKTTLLRRALTAPALADTAVIINEIGEIAIDHHLVDFVEGSVVELPGGCLCCAVREDLARTLRSLIDRRAAGDIRAFRRIVVETTGLADPAPILYTLGADPMLDHCLHLAGVVTLVDAVAGAAAIDRFPEAARQAAVADTLVISKTDLAPFGPELASRLDGLNDRARRLLACTADDPGVVLFDGTTR
;
A
#
# COMPACT_ATOMS: atom_id res chain seq x y z
N MET A 1 29.85 2.09 -14.09
CA MET A 1 29.41 1.61 -12.76
C MET A 1 27.97 1.16 -12.93
N PRO A 2 27.56 0.00 -12.46
CA PRO A 2 26.15 -0.33 -12.47
C PRO A 2 25.41 0.72 -11.66
N GLU A 3 24.27 1.19 -12.15
CA GLU A 3 23.39 2.07 -11.40
C GLU A 3 23.02 1.41 -10.07
N PRO A 4 22.96 2.15 -8.97
CA PRO A 4 22.55 1.57 -7.69
C PRO A 4 21.15 0.97 -7.86
N GLU A 5 21.01 -0.30 -7.52
CA GLU A 5 19.75 -1.03 -7.59
C GLU A 5 18.77 -0.41 -6.58
N THR A 6 17.87 0.43 -7.08
CA THR A 6 16.85 1.07 -6.24
C THR A 6 15.80 0.05 -5.81
N LEU A 7 15.30 0.18 -4.58
CA LEU A 7 14.28 -0.72 -4.04
C LEU A 7 12.88 -0.33 -4.55
N PRO A 8 12.16 -1.24 -5.21
CA PRO A 8 10.78 -1.02 -5.62
C PRO A 8 9.90 -0.82 -4.38
N THR A 9 9.15 0.29 -4.38
CA THR A 9 8.23 0.66 -3.31
C THR A 9 6.82 0.71 -3.85
N THR A 10 5.93 -0.13 -3.32
CA THR A 10 4.51 -0.16 -3.67
C THR A 10 3.70 0.55 -2.58
N VAL A 11 2.83 1.48 -2.98
CA VAL A 11 1.86 2.09 -2.06
C VAL A 11 0.56 1.32 -2.14
N LEU A 12 0.13 0.76 -1.00
CA LEU A 12 -1.14 0.06 -0.85
C LEU A 12 -2.14 0.96 -0.17
N THR A 13 -3.20 1.31 -0.87
CA THR A 13 -4.28 2.16 -0.35
C THR A 13 -5.66 1.57 -0.64
N GLY A 14 -6.70 2.25 -0.25
CA GLY A 14 -8.09 1.85 -0.43
C GLY A 14 -8.93 2.22 0.79
N PHE A 15 -10.20 2.45 0.60
CA PHE A 15 -11.10 2.94 1.64
C PHE A 15 -11.25 1.95 2.81
N LEU A 16 -11.84 2.40 3.92
CA LEU A 16 -12.12 1.58 5.09
C LEU A 16 -12.87 0.30 4.71
N GLY A 17 -12.44 -0.83 5.25
CA GLY A 17 -13.05 -2.13 5.00
C GLY A 17 -12.80 -2.73 3.61
N SER A 18 -12.00 -2.11 2.74
CA SER A 18 -11.68 -2.65 1.40
C SER A 18 -10.85 -3.94 1.40
N GLY A 19 -10.29 -4.34 2.55
CA GLY A 19 -9.53 -5.59 2.68
C GLY A 19 -8.02 -5.45 2.67
N LYS A 20 -7.44 -4.25 2.77
CA LYS A 20 -5.98 -4.00 2.79
C LYS A 20 -5.26 -4.86 3.83
N THR A 21 -5.66 -4.76 5.08
CA THR A 21 -5.05 -5.52 6.19
C THR A 21 -5.18 -7.03 5.99
N THR A 22 -6.32 -7.51 5.45
CA THR A 22 -6.50 -8.93 5.13
C THR A 22 -5.53 -9.37 4.04
N LEU A 23 -5.35 -8.56 2.99
CA LEU A 23 -4.39 -8.83 1.92
C LEU A 23 -2.96 -8.87 2.46
N LEU A 24 -2.57 -7.88 3.27
CA LEU A 24 -1.23 -7.82 3.86
C LEU A 24 -0.95 -8.99 4.81
N ARG A 25 -1.90 -9.34 5.67
CA ARG A 25 -1.74 -10.51 6.55
C ARG A 25 -1.43 -11.78 5.76
N ARG A 26 -2.15 -12.01 4.69
CA ARG A 26 -1.92 -13.16 3.80
C ARG A 26 -0.59 -13.03 3.07
N ALA A 27 -0.25 -11.83 2.64
CA ALA A 27 1.01 -11.53 1.99
C ALA A 27 2.21 -11.85 2.88
N LEU A 28 2.19 -11.44 4.13
CA LEU A 28 3.27 -11.66 5.10
C LEU A 28 3.50 -13.13 5.42
N THR A 29 2.50 -13.99 5.26
CA THR A 29 2.63 -15.45 5.45
C THR A 29 3.02 -16.18 4.17
N ALA A 30 3.02 -15.52 3.02
CA ALA A 30 3.37 -16.13 1.74
C ALA A 30 4.91 -16.15 1.53
N PRO A 31 5.51 -17.28 1.15
CA PRO A 31 6.94 -17.37 0.90
C PRO A 31 7.45 -16.37 -0.13
N ALA A 32 6.63 -16.02 -1.13
CA ALA A 32 6.95 -15.06 -2.17
C ALA A 32 7.20 -13.63 -1.65
N LEU A 33 6.77 -13.32 -0.43
CA LEU A 33 6.88 -12.00 0.20
C LEU A 33 7.87 -11.97 1.37
N ALA A 34 8.59 -13.04 1.58
CA ALA A 34 9.59 -13.15 2.66
C ALA A 34 10.68 -12.05 2.61
N ASP A 35 10.92 -11.47 1.42
CA ASP A 35 11.91 -10.39 1.19
C ASP A 35 11.22 -9.02 1.04
N THR A 36 10.09 -8.80 1.71
CA THR A 36 9.34 -7.55 1.65
C THR A 36 9.33 -6.87 3.00
N ALA A 37 9.75 -5.60 3.05
CA ALA A 37 9.50 -4.75 4.21
C ALA A 37 8.12 -4.10 4.10
N VAL A 38 7.38 -4.06 5.20
CA VAL A 38 6.05 -3.45 5.24
C VAL A 38 6.04 -2.32 6.24
N ILE A 39 5.60 -1.14 5.80
CA ILE A 39 5.35 0.02 6.65
C ILE A 39 3.85 0.23 6.71
N ILE A 40 3.30 0.21 7.91
CA ILE A 40 1.89 0.45 8.17
C ILE A 40 1.76 1.87 8.72
N ASN A 41 1.08 2.73 7.95
CA ASN A 41 0.84 4.11 8.32
C ASN A 41 -0.62 4.25 8.77
N GLU A 42 -0.91 4.01 10.06
CA GLU A 42 -2.23 4.20 10.63
C GLU A 42 -2.36 5.53 11.37
N ILE A 43 -3.46 6.25 11.09
CA ILE A 43 -3.88 7.44 11.84
C ILE A 43 -4.91 7.00 12.88
N GLY A 44 -4.51 6.94 14.16
CA GLY A 44 -5.42 6.70 15.30
C GLY A 44 -5.29 5.34 15.95
N GLU A 45 -5.52 5.34 17.26
CA GLU A 45 -5.46 4.22 18.20
C GLU A 45 -6.41 3.06 17.83
N ILE A 46 -6.00 2.21 16.90
CA ILE A 46 -6.45 0.82 16.89
C ILE A 46 -5.19 0.02 16.58
N ALA A 47 -4.58 -0.50 17.64
CA ALA A 47 -3.50 -1.46 17.53
C ALA A 47 -3.95 -2.59 16.60
N ILE A 48 -3.27 -2.75 15.47
CA ILE A 48 -3.26 -4.03 14.78
C ILE A 48 -2.76 -5.01 15.82
N ASP A 49 -3.50 -6.09 16.03
CA ASP A 49 -3.17 -7.14 16.97
C ASP A 49 -1.66 -7.35 17.05
N HIS A 50 -1.07 -7.19 18.23
CA HIS A 50 0.36 -7.44 18.48
C HIS A 50 0.84 -8.80 17.94
N HIS A 51 -0.05 -9.72 17.65
CA HIS A 51 0.21 -11.01 17.00
C HIS A 51 0.68 -10.93 15.55
N LEU A 52 0.53 -9.79 14.85
CA LEU A 52 1.10 -9.58 13.50
C LEU A 52 2.56 -9.13 13.57
N VAL A 53 2.92 -8.40 14.60
CA VAL A 53 4.28 -7.93 14.84
C VAL A 53 5.19 -9.09 15.25
N ASP A 54 4.68 -10.09 15.97
CA ASP A 54 5.43 -11.26 16.42
C ASP A 54 5.78 -12.25 15.29
N PHE A 55 5.10 -12.19 14.13
CA PHE A 55 5.33 -13.17 13.07
C PHE A 55 6.49 -12.82 12.13
N VAL A 56 6.95 -11.56 12.13
CA VAL A 56 8.09 -11.14 11.29
C VAL A 56 8.97 -10.20 12.11
N GLU A 57 9.73 -10.74 13.06
CA GLU A 57 10.73 -9.96 13.77
C GLU A 57 11.62 -9.19 12.80
N GLY A 58 11.49 -7.86 12.79
CA GLY A 58 12.35 -6.94 12.06
C GLY A 58 11.91 -6.48 10.68
N SER A 59 10.74 -6.92 10.15
CA SER A 59 10.29 -6.54 8.78
C SER A 59 9.06 -5.63 8.74
N VAL A 60 8.37 -5.42 9.86
CA VAL A 60 7.20 -4.55 9.97
C VAL A 60 7.53 -3.36 10.86
N VAL A 61 7.29 -2.15 10.38
CA VAL A 61 7.48 -0.91 11.14
C VAL A 61 6.15 -0.17 11.19
N GLU A 62 5.63 0.03 12.40
CA GLU A 62 4.45 0.87 12.65
C GLU A 62 4.89 2.33 12.83
N LEU A 63 4.17 3.26 12.20
CA LEU A 63 4.36 4.68 12.43
C LEU A 63 3.44 5.15 13.57
N PRO A 64 3.97 5.84 14.58
CA PRO A 64 3.12 6.41 15.64
C PRO A 64 2.16 7.44 15.03
N GLY A 65 0.85 7.25 15.29
CA GLY A 65 -0.20 8.14 14.82
C GLY A 65 -0.06 9.54 15.41
N GLY A 66 0.13 10.53 14.56
CA GLY A 66 0.15 11.94 14.93
C GLY A 66 -0.69 12.78 13.98
N CYS A 67 -1.52 13.66 14.54
CA CYS A 67 -2.30 14.62 13.75
C CYS A 67 -1.43 15.59 12.97
N LEU A 68 -1.82 15.83 11.70
CA LEU A 68 -1.38 16.83 10.75
C LEU A 68 -0.44 16.32 9.64
N CYS A 69 -0.88 16.56 8.41
CA CYS A 69 -0.26 16.14 7.15
C CYS A 69 1.25 16.37 7.02
N CYS A 70 1.85 17.28 7.75
CA CYS A 70 3.29 17.55 7.71
C CYS A 70 4.08 16.56 8.59
N ALA A 71 3.57 16.23 9.79
CA ALA A 71 4.24 15.30 10.70
C ALA A 71 4.30 13.88 10.13
N VAL A 72 3.22 13.42 9.52
CA VAL A 72 3.15 12.10 8.87
C VAL A 72 4.17 11.96 7.74
N ARG A 73 4.41 13.04 6.96
CA ARG A 73 5.39 13.06 5.86
C ARG A 73 6.83 12.94 6.37
N GLU A 74 7.17 13.71 7.41
CA GLU A 74 8.51 13.67 8.01
C GLU A 74 8.77 12.34 8.71
N ASP A 75 7.77 11.78 9.37
CA ASP A 75 7.86 10.48 10.04
C ASP A 75 8.04 9.34 9.05
N LEU A 76 7.30 9.33 7.93
CA LEU A 76 7.48 8.34 6.87
C LEU A 76 8.88 8.42 6.26
N ALA A 77 9.34 9.63 5.90
CA ALA A 77 10.67 9.81 5.32
C ALA A 77 11.77 9.35 6.28
N ARG A 78 11.65 9.71 7.58
CA ARG A 78 12.59 9.28 8.63
C ARG A 78 12.60 7.76 8.79
N THR A 79 11.43 7.14 8.80
CA THR A 79 11.28 5.68 8.93
C THR A 79 11.89 4.95 7.74
N LEU A 80 11.61 5.41 6.52
CA LEU A 80 12.20 4.83 5.31
C LEU A 80 13.74 4.93 5.31
N ARG A 81 14.29 6.10 5.66
CA ARG A 81 15.76 6.28 5.78
C ARG A 81 16.34 5.33 6.82
N SER A 82 15.77 5.28 8.03
CA SER A 82 16.21 4.38 9.09
C SER A 82 16.16 2.91 8.66
N LEU A 83 15.13 2.52 7.93
CA LEU A 83 14.97 1.15 7.42
C LEU A 83 16.07 0.81 6.40
N ILE A 84 16.39 1.74 5.48
CA ILE A 84 17.45 1.59 4.48
C ILE A 84 18.81 1.50 5.17
N ASP A 85 19.11 2.38 6.14
CA ASP A 85 20.37 2.42 6.87
C ASP A 85 20.58 1.12 7.65
N ARG A 86 19.58 0.64 8.38
CA ARG A 86 19.63 -0.62 9.14
C ARG A 86 19.79 -1.84 8.23
N ARG A 87 19.15 -1.83 7.05
CA ARG A 87 19.36 -2.86 6.04
C ARG A 87 20.81 -2.86 5.54
N ALA A 88 21.36 -1.68 5.25
CA ALA A 88 22.75 -1.53 4.79
C ALA A 88 23.78 -1.93 5.86
N ALA A 89 23.48 -1.65 7.13
CA ALA A 89 24.29 -2.05 8.28
C ALA A 89 24.22 -3.56 8.59
N GLY A 90 23.22 -4.27 8.06
CA GLY A 90 22.96 -5.67 8.39
C GLY A 90 22.26 -5.87 9.74
N ASP A 91 21.71 -4.80 10.33
CA ASP A 91 21.01 -4.83 11.62
C ASP A 91 19.63 -5.48 11.55
N ILE A 92 19.08 -5.59 10.33
CA ILE A 92 17.80 -6.22 10.05
C ILE A 92 17.93 -7.17 8.87
N ARG A 93 16.96 -8.07 8.74
CA ARG A 93 16.89 -8.99 7.59
C ARG A 93 16.89 -8.20 6.28
N ALA A 94 17.66 -8.66 5.30
CA ALA A 94 17.66 -8.08 3.97
C ALA A 94 16.28 -8.22 3.30
N PHE A 95 15.82 -7.16 2.68
CA PHE A 95 14.61 -7.12 1.87
C PHE A 95 14.92 -6.56 0.49
N ARG A 96 14.08 -6.88 -0.49
CA ARG A 96 14.26 -6.48 -1.90
C ARG A 96 13.17 -5.51 -2.37
N ARG A 97 12.15 -5.28 -1.55
CA ARG A 97 11.04 -4.39 -1.88
C ARG A 97 10.38 -3.84 -0.61
N ILE A 98 9.62 -2.77 -0.78
CA ILE A 98 8.89 -2.13 0.31
C ILE A 98 7.41 -2.04 -0.07
N VAL A 99 6.53 -2.27 0.88
CA VAL A 99 5.10 -1.94 0.79
C VAL A 99 4.77 -0.91 1.85
N VAL A 100 4.17 0.21 1.45
CA VAL A 100 3.66 1.24 2.37
C VAL A 100 2.14 1.16 2.36
N GLU A 101 1.53 0.66 3.44
CA GLU A 101 0.08 0.68 3.62
C GLU A 101 -0.37 2.03 4.16
N THR A 102 -1.41 2.61 3.57
CA THR A 102 -2.07 3.80 4.07
C THR A 102 -3.33 3.46 4.86
N THR A 103 -3.73 4.31 5.80
CA THR A 103 -5.04 4.16 6.44
C THR A 103 -6.16 4.29 5.42
N GLY A 104 -7.33 3.72 5.76
CA GLY A 104 -8.50 3.76 4.88
C GLY A 104 -9.07 5.15 4.62
N LEU A 105 -8.73 6.15 5.45
CA LEU A 105 -9.15 7.55 5.31
C LEU A 105 -8.04 8.46 4.79
N ALA A 106 -6.85 7.94 4.53
CA ALA A 106 -5.74 8.77 4.07
C ALA A 106 -5.92 9.20 2.62
N ASP A 107 -5.56 10.45 2.36
CA ASP A 107 -5.21 10.89 1.02
C ASP A 107 -3.80 10.35 0.70
N PRO A 108 -3.60 9.56 -0.35
CA PRO A 108 -2.28 9.00 -0.67
C PRO A 108 -1.31 10.04 -1.24
N ALA A 109 -1.78 11.19 -1.69
CA ALA A 109 -0.94 12.20 -2.33
C ALA A 109 0.25 12.68 -1.48
N PRO A 110 0.13 12.92 -0.15
CA PRO A 110 1.27 13.26 0.69
C PRO A 110 2.36 12.19 0.74
N ILE A 111 1.97 10.90 0.72
CA ILE A 111 2.90 9.77 0.72
C ILE A 111 3.65 9.70 -0.60
N LEU A 112 2.93 9.80 -1.72
CA LEU A 112 3.50 9.82 -3.07
C LEU A 112 4.47 10.99 -3.23
N TYR A 113 4.09 12.18 -2.73
CA TYR A 113 4.97 13.33 -2.73
C TYR A 113 6.26 13.08 -1.92
N THR A 114 6.16 12.47 -0.74
CA THR A 114 7.32 12.16 0.11
C THR A 114 8.31 11.23 -0.61
N LEU A 115 7.81 10.20 -1.27
CA LEU A 115 8.63 9.24 -2.01
C LEU A 115 9.37 9.89 -3.19
N GLY A 116 8.74 10.88 -3.87
CA GLY A 116 9.34 11.53 -5.04
C GLY A 116 10.09 12.83 -4.77
N ALA A 117 9.90 13.46 -3.58
CA ALA A 117 10.50 14.77 -3.29
C ALA A 117 11.72 14.72 -2.35
N ASP A 118 11.97 13.59 -1.72
CA ASP A 118 13.11 13.40 -0.83
C ASP A 118 14.34 12.92 -1.63
N PRO A 119 15.41 13.73 -1.77
CA PRO A 119 16.55 13.37 -2.62
C PRO A 119 17.28 12.10 -2.17
N MET A 120 17.28 11.80 -0.86
CA MET A 120 17.91 10.58 -0.35
C MET A 120 17.08 9.36 -0.68
N LEU A 121 15.74 9.45 -0.54
CA LEU A 121 14.85 8.36 -0.88
C LEU A 121 14.83 8.11 -2.40
N ASP A 122 14.83 9.14 -3.22
CA ASP A 122 14.86 9.05 -4.68
C ASP A 122 16.08 8.28 -5.22
N HIS A 123 17.22 8.33 -4.51
CA HIS A 123 18.42 7.56 -4.86
C HIS A 123 18.34 6.08 -4.44
N CYS A 124 17.53 5.76 -3.45
CA CYS A 124 17.47 4.41 -2.87
C CYS A 124 16.20 3.65 -3.22
N LEU A 125 15.13 4.37 -3.53
CA LEU A 125 13.80 3.83 -3.78
C LEU A 125 13.30 4.28 -5.16
N HIS A 126 12.42 3.49 -5.75
CA HIS A 126 11.57 3.96 -6.83
C HIS A 126 10.12 3.56 -6.57
N LEU A 127 9.16 4.41 -6.94
CA LEU A 127 7.75 4.06 -6.88
C LEU A 127 7.45 3.00 -7.94
N ALA A 128 7.21 1.78 -7.51
CA ALA A 128 6.85 0.68 -8.39
C ALA A 128 5.38 0.77 -8.84
N GLY A 129 4.53 1.34 -7.99
CA GLY A 129 3.14 1.61 -8.33
C GLY A 129 2.25 1.83 -7.11
N VAL A 130 1.04 2.29 -7.39
CA VAL A 130 -0.04 2.50 -6.41
C VAL A 130 -1.11 1.44 -6.63
N VAL A 131 -1.31 0.60 -5.64
CA VAL A 131 -2.35 -0.44 -5.62
C VAL A 131 -3.50 0.04 -4.73
N THR A 132 -4.67 0.22 -5.31
CA THR A 132 -5.86 0.66 -4.57
C THR A 132 -6.89 -0.46 -4.51
N LEU A 133 -7.24 -0.88 -3.30
CA LEU A 133 -8.32 -1.83 -3.09
C LEU A 133 -9.67 -1.12 -3.10
N VAL A 134 -10.58 -1.61 -3.92
CA VAL A 134 -11.97 -1.14 -4.01
C VAL A 134 -12.91 -2.31 -3.75
N ASP A 135 -13.77 -2.17 -2.76
CA ASP A 135 -14.74 -3.20 -2.34
C ASP A 135 -15.86 -3.36 -3.38
N ALA A 136 -16.07 -4.56 -3.92
CA ALA A 136 -17.14 -4.82 -4.89
C ALA A 136 -18.53 -4.56 -4.32
N VAL A 137 -18.71 -4.74 -2.99
CA VAL A 137 -20.01 -4.56 -2.30
C VAL A 137 -20.28 -3.08 -2.02
N ALA A 138 -19.32 -2.38 -1.43
CA ALA A 138 -19.51 -1.03 -0.88
C ALA A 138 -18.79 0.07 -1.67
N GLY A 139 -17.95 -0.28 -2.63
CA GLY A 139 -17.03 0.67 -3.29
C GLY A 139 -17.75 1.79 -4.04
N ALA A 140 -18.85 1.50 -4.75
CA ALA A 140 -19.62 2.52 -5.46
C ALA A 140 -20.17 3.58 -4.48
N ALA A 141 -20.81 3.14 -3.39
CA ALA A 141 -21.34 4.03 -2.37
C ALA A 141 -20.22 4.79 -1.62
N ALA A 142 -19.06 4.15 -1.41
CA ALA A 142 -17.91 4.81 -0.79
C ALA A 142 -17.38 5.95 -1.67
N ILE A 143 -17.22 5.72 -2.96
CA ILE A 143 -16.77 6.74 -3.92
C ILE A 143 -17.73 7.93 -3.96
N ASP A 144 -19.04 7.68 -3.93
CA ASP A 144 -20.05 8.75 -3.98
C ASP A 144 -20.08 9.60 -2.70
N ARG A 145 -19.75 9.02 -1.55
CA ARG A 145 -19.92 9.67 -0.25
C ARG A 145 -18.63 10.22 0.35
N PHE A 146 -17.48 9.68 -0.01
CA PHE A 146 -16.21 9.99 0.63
C PHE A 146 -15.17 10.41 -0.40
N PRO A 147 -14.73 11.68 -0.36
CA PRO A 147 -13.70 12.19 -1.27
C PRO A 147 -12.40 11.39 -1.23
N GLU A 148 -12.07 10.80 -0.07
CA GLU A 148 -10.87 9.96 0.12
C GLU A 148 -10.92 8.72 -0.76
N ALA A 149 -12.08 8.03 -0.82
CA ALA A 149 -12.26 6.85 -1.66
C ALA A 149 -12.07 7.19 -3.16
N ALA A 150 -12.62 8.33 -3.60
CA ALA A 150 -12.46 8.82 -4.95
C ALA A 150 -10.99 9.17 -5.28
N ARG A 151 -10.29 9.88 -4.37
CA ARG A 151 -8.88 10.23 -4.55
C ARG A 151 -7.98 8.99 -4.59
N GLN A 152 -8.23 8.02 -3.71
CA GLN A 152 -7.49 6.75 -3.70
C GLN A 152 -7.65 6.00 -5.02
N ALA A 153 -8.85 5.95 -5.60
CA ALA A 153 -9.08 5.33 -6.90
C ALA A 153 -8.43 6.11 -8.05
N ALA A 154 -8.45 7.44 -7.98
CA ALA A 154 -7.92 8.30 -9.03
C ALA A 154 -6.40 8.20 -9.22
N VAL A 155 -5.63 7.92 -8.16
CA VAL A 155 -4.16 7.85 -8.21
C VAL A 155 -3.63 6.44 -8.46
N ALA A 156 -4.50 5.43 -8.58
CA ALA A 156 -4.11 4.04 -8.71
C ALA A 156 -3.44 3.74 -10.06
N ASP A 157 -2.34 3.00 -10.05
CA ASP A 157 -1.83 2.28 -11.22
C ASP A 157 -2.61 0.97 -11.40
N THR A 158 -2.97 0.33 -10.28
CA THR A 158 -3.79 -0.89 -10.27
C THR A 158 -4.96 -0.74 -9.31
N LEU A 159 -6.17 -0.94 -9.82
CA LEU A 159 -7.41 -1.04 -9.05
C LEU A 159 -7.70 -2.52 -8.79
N VAL A 160 -7.61 -2.93 -7.54
CA VAL A 160 -7.95 -4.28 -7.10
C VAL A 160 -9.39 -4.29 -6.59
N ILE A 161 -10.27 -4.89 -7.36
CA ILE A 161 -11.67 -5.06 -6.97
C ILE A 161 -11.75 -6.26 -6.02
N SER A 162 -11.82 -5.97 -4.75
CA SER A 162 -11.85 -6.98 -3.68
C SER A 162 -13.26 -7.49 -3.40
N LYS A 163 -13.36 -8.58 -2.65
CA LYS A 163 -14.62 -9.22 -2.24
C LYS A 163 -15.53 -9.64 -3.40
N THR A 164 -14.92 -10.05 -4.51
CA THR A 164 -15.65 -10.56 -5.68
C THR A 164 -16.33 -11.89 -5.41
N ASP A 165 -16.00 -12.54 -4.29
CA ASP A 165 -16.69 -13.70 -3.71
C ASP A 165 -18.02 -13.33 -3.04
N LEU A 166 -18.20 -12.07 -2.61
CA LEU A 166 -19.44 -11.58 -1.97
C LEU A 166 -20.37 -10.86 -2.94
N ALA A 167 -19.82 -10.16 -3.93
CA ALA A 167 -20.58 -9.49 -4.98
C ALA A 167 -19.80 -9.42 -6.28
N PRO A 168 -20.46 -9.53 -7.46
CA PRO A 168 -19.79 -9.34 -8.73
C PRO A 168 -19.36 -7.87 -8.92
N PHE A 169 -18.30 -7.66 -9.71
CA PHE A 169 -17.94 -6.33 -10.18
C PHE A 169 -19.01 -5.79 -11.14
N GLY A 170 -19.93 -5.00 -10.59
CA GLY A 170 -21.11 -4.51 -11.30
C GLY A 170 -20.85 -3.26 -12.13
N PRO A 171 -21.77 -2.95 -13.09
CA PRO A 171 -21.63 -1.80 -13.99
C PRO A 171 -21.64 -0.46 -13.28
N GLU A 172 -22.30 -0.35 -12.15
CA GLU A 172 -22.35 0.86 -11.33
C GLU A 172 -20.97 1.25 -10.80
N LEU A 173 -20.26 0.32 -10.19
CA LEU A 173 -18.90 0.54 -9.72
C LEU A 173 -17.95 0.75 -10.91
N ALA A 174 -18.11 -0.02 -11.98
CA ALA A 174 -17.30 0.12 -13.19
C ALA A 174 -17.38 1.54 -13.76
N SER A 175 -18.60 2.09 -13.91
CA SER A 175 -18.82 3.44 -14.45
C SER A 175 -18.19 4.54 -13.58
N ARG A 176 -18.22 4.41 -12.25
CA ARG A 176 -17.57 5.37 -11.33
C ARG A 176 -16.06 5.33 -11.47
N LEU A 177 -15.50 4.14 -11.54
CA LEU A 177 -14.05 3.96 -11.71
C LEU A 177 -13.58 4.44 -13.08
N ASP A 178 -14.37 4.26 -14.14
CA ASP A 178 -14.09 4.81 -15.48
C ASP A 178 -14.04 6.34 -15.46
N GLY A 179 -14.95 6.95 -14.72
CA GLY A 179 -14.99 8.41 -14.58
C GLY A 179 -13.84 9.00 -13.74
N LEU A 180 -13.22 8.21 -12.87
CA LEU A 180 -12.11 8.63 -12.01
C LEU A 180 -10.75 8.29 -12.61
N ASN A 181 -10.60 7.07 -13.14
CA ASN A 181 -9.33 6.55 -13.62
C ASN A 181 -9.57 5.40 -14.63
N ASP A 182 -9.64 5.75 -15.90
CA ASP A 182 -9.82 4.81 -17.01
C ASP A 182 -8.51 4.11 -17.42
N ARG A 183 -7.37 4.59 -16.94
CA ARG A 183 -6.03 4.07 -17.27
C ARG A 183 -5.55 2.98 -16.32
N ALA A 184 -6.06 2.97 -15.09
CA ALA A 184 -5.66 1.98 -14.11
C ALA A 184 -5.97 0.56 -14.59
N ARG A 185 -4.99 -0.32 -14.45
CA ARG A 185 -5.22 -1.76 -14.63
C ARG A 185 -6.25 -2.23 -13.59
N ARG A 186 -7.17 -3.09 -13.99
CA ARG A 186 -8.16 -3.69 -13.08
C ARG A 186 -7.87 -5.16 -12.85
N LEU A 187 -7.83 -5.54 -11.59
CA LEU A 187 -7.67 -6.89 -11.13
C LEU A 187 -8.88 -7.26 -10.26
N LEU A 188 -9.58 -8.30 -10.63
CA LEU A 188 -10.63 -8.87 -9.79
C LEU A 188 -9.98 -9.83 -8.81
N ALA A 189 -10.17 -9.63 -7.52
CA ALA A 189 -9.55 -10.44 -6.49
C ALA A 189 -10.56 -10.90 -5.44
N CYS A 190 -10.41 -12.13 -5.03
CA CYS A 190 -11.11 -12.69 -3.88
C CYS A 190 -10.11 -13.10 -2.78
N THR A 191 -10.61 -13.55 -1.66
CA THR A 191 -9.77 -13.99 -0.54
C THR A 191 -8.92 -15.23 -0.84
N ALA A 192 -9.20 -15.96 -1.93
CA ALA A 192 -8.43 -17.13 -2.35
C ALA A 192 -7.23 -16.82 -3.24
N ASP A 193 -7.16 -15.61 -3.82
CA ASP A 193 -6.09 -15.25 -4.77
C ASP A 193 -4.73 -15.09 -4.09
N ASP A 194 -3.65 -15.35 -4.84
CA ASP A 194 -2.28 -15.16 -4.35
C ASP A 194 -2.02 -13.67 -4.05
N PRO A 195 -1.67 -13.32 -2.82
CA PRO A 195 -1.44 -11.92 -2.44
C PRO A 195 -0.23 -11.30 -3.14
N GLY A 196 0.75 -12.09 -3.58
CA GLY A 196 1.89 -11.61 -4.35
C GLY A 196 1.47 -11.11 -5.73
N VAL A 197 0.60 -11.87 -6.41
CA VAL A 197 0.01 -11.47 -7.69
C VAL A 197 -0.79 -10.19 -7.53
N VAL A 198 -1.62 -10.11 -6.49
CA VAL A 198 -2.46 -8.94 -6.21
C VAL A 198 -1.62 -7.68 -5.96
N LEU A 199 -0.51 -7.80 -5.23
CA LEU A 199 0.33 -6.66 -4.85
C LEU A 199 1.34 -6.27 -5.93
N PHE A 200 1.88 -7.23 -6.70
CA PHE A 200 3.08 -6.95 -7.50
C PHE A 200 2.92 -7.21 -9.00
N ASP A 201 1.94 -8.00 -9.43
CA ASP A 201 1.77 -8.34 -10.86
C ASP A 201 1.38 -7.13 -11.73
N GLY A 202 0.93 -6.05 -11.10
CA GLY A 202 0.62 -4.78 -11.75
C GLY A 202 1.76 -3.74 -11.72
N THR A 203 2.84 -4.02 -10.99
CA THR A 203 3.90 -3.04 -10.70
C THR A 203 5.22 -3.29 -11.43
N THR A 204 5.33 -4.33 -12.25
CA THR A 204 6.47 -4.55 -13.13
C THR A 204 6.35 -3.65 -14.36
N ARG A 205 7.00 -2.51 -14.32
CA ARG A 205 7.37 -1.72 -15.50
C ARG A 205 8.80 -2.06 -15.90
#